data_594191b34bdaa893e77a061f92369ee6
#
_entry.id   594191b34bdaa893e77a061f92369ee6
#
_cell.length_a   1.000
_cell.length_b   1.000
_cell.length_c   1.000
_cell.angle_alpha   90.00
_cell.angle_beta   90.00
_cell.angle_gamma   90.00
#
_symmetry.space_group_name_H-M   'P 1'
#
loop_
_entity.id
_entity.type
_entity.pdbx_description
1 polymer ?
#
loop_
_entity_poly.entity_id
_entity_poly.type
_entity_poly.pdbx_seq_one_letter_code
_entity_poly.pdbx_strand_id
1 'polypeptide(L)'
;MKRSFSILCHEKTKEKNIEHFLSQLKANTTKVPTLILFSSDSDNFSFYSTILHNLFSSAQIIGSTSYVMFCDDGNDYSGLSVFCVTEGVECTSGVILNIQRNPMKFKKVIQDAVDSLSEKTNTCCFEVTTAFSNSEELVLDTFESVLGKNYIPLLGT
;
A
#
# COMPACT_ATOMS: atom_id res chain seq x y z
N MET A 1 -4.92 12.04 18.97
CA MET A 1 -4.22 11.76 17.72
C MET A 1 -4.43 10.30 17.36
N LYS A 2 -4.83 10.01 16.13
CA LYS A 2 -5.02 8.64 15.65
C LYS A 2 -3.69 8.06 15.18
N ARG A 3 -3.44 6.77 15.46
CA ARG A 3 -2.25 6.04 14.96
C ARG A 3 -2.45 5.54 13.53
N SER A 4 -3.70 5.24 13.17
CA SER A 4 -4.12 4.89 11.82
C SER A 4 -5.49 5.47 11.52
N PHE A 5 -5.76 5.77 10.27
CA PHE A 5 -7.05 6.31 9.80
C PHE A 5 -7.15 6.19 8.28
N SER A 6 -8.38 6.17 7.79
CA SER A 6 -8.70 6.23 6.36
C SER A 6 -9.33 7.58 6.00
N ILE A 7 -9.17 7.99 4.75
CA ILE A 7 -9.71 9.22 4.18
C ILE A 7 -10.20 8.91 2.78
N LEU A 8 -11.43 9.30 2.46
CA LEU A 8 -11.96 9.29 1.11
C LEU A 8 -12.07 10.73 0.60
N CYS A 9 -11.43 10.99 -0.54
CA CYS A 9 -11.43 12.29 -1.20
C CYS A 9 -12.12 12.16 -2.54
N HIS A 10 -13.26 12.81 -2.72
CA HIS A 10 -14.11 12.79 -3.92
C HIS A 10 -14.42 14.19 -4.44
N GLU A 11 -13.44 15.06 -4.39
CA GLU A 11 -13.54 16.43 -4.87
C GLU A 11 -13.56 16.46 -6.41
N LYS A 12 -14.02 17.58 -6.97
CA LYS A 12 -14.20 17.75 -8.42
C LYS A 12 -12.90 17.65 -9.23
N THR A 13 -11.75 17.88 -8.61
CA THR A 13 -10.46 17.80 -9.28
C THR A 13 -9.44 17.03 -8.43
N LYS A 14 -8.48 16.41 -9.09
CA LYS A 14 -7.42 15.65 -8.44
C LYS A 14 -6.55 16.49 -7.50
N GLU A 15 -6.33 17.76 -7.83
CA GLU A 15 -5.60 18.70 -6.96
C GLU A 15 -6.36 18.96 -5.66
N LYS A 16 -7.67 19.14 -5.74
CA LYS A 16 -8.53 19.32 -4.55
C LYS A 16 -8.61 18.06 -3.70
N ASN A 17 -8.54 16.88 -4.30
CA ASN A 17 -8.43 15.63 -3.55
C ASN A 17 -7.16 15.61 -2.69
N ILE A 18 -6.03 16.07 -3.23
CA ILE A 18 -4.78 16.19 -2.46
C ILE A 18 -4.90 17.23 -1.35
N GLU A 19 -5.49 18.40 -1.64
CA GLU A 19 -5.74 19.43 -0.62
C GLU A 19 -6.62 18.91 0.51
N HIS A 20 -7.70 18.20 0.17
CA HIS A 20 -8.59 17.57 1.14
C HIS A 20 -7.83 16.52 1.98
N PHE A 21 -7.10 15.63 1.34
CA PHE A 21 -6.26 14.64 2.03
C PHE A 21 -5.31 15.30 3.02
N LEU A 22 -4.55 16.32 2.60
CA LEU A 22 -3.60 17.02 3.45
C LEU A 22 -4.28 17.76 4.62
N SER A 23 -5.46 18.32 4.40
CA SER A 23 -6.27 18.93 5.45
C SER A 23 -6.69 17.90 6.51
N GLN A 24 -7.23 16.77 6.07
CA GLN A 24 -7.65 15.67 6.95
C GLN A 24 -6.45 15.02 7.67
N LEU A 25 -5.33 14.86 6.98
CA LEU A 25 -4.10 14.37 7.60
C LEU A 25 -3.68 15.27 8.78
N LYS A 26 -3.63 16.57 8.58
CA LYS A 26 -3.30 17.55 9.65
C LYS A 26 -4.30 17.52 10.80
N ALA A 27 -5.58 17.29 10.52
CA ALA A 27 -6.62 17.18 11.55
C ALA A 27 -6.47 15.90 12.40
N ASN A 28 -5.99 14.80 11.81
CA ASN A 28 -5.86 13.51 12.50
C ASN A 28 -4.51 13.34 13.22
N THR A 29 -3.44 13.92 12.68
CA THR A 29 -2.08 13.72 13.22
C THR A 29 -1.16 14.91 12.97
N THR A 30 -0.13 15.02 13.82
CA THR A 30 1.02 15.92 13.58
C THR A 30 2.26 15.16 13.09
N LYS A 31 2.16 13.82 12.98
CA LYS A 31 3.27 12.96 12.56
C LYS A 31 3.21 12.70 11.07
N VAL A 32 4.37 12.53 10.45
CA VAL A 32 4.48 12.04 9.08
C VAL A 32 4.06 10.57 9.04
N PRO A 33 3.26 10.14 8.07
CA PRO A 33 2.92 8.73 7.90
C PRO A 33 4.15 7.85 7.70
N THR A 34 4.15 6.67 8.32
CA THR A 34 5.14 5.62 8.08
C THR A 34 4.71 4.74 6.90
N LEU A 35 3.40 4.49 6.78
CA LEU A 35 2.79 3.72 5.71
C LEU A 35 1.61 4.49 5.11
N ILE A 36 1.54 4.50 3.79
CA ILE A 36 0.39 5.00 3.02
C ILE A 36 -0.03 3.90 2.04
N LEU A 37 -1.26 3.42 2.19
CA LEU A 37 -1.93 2.62 1.18
C LEU A 37 -2.94 3.52 0.49
N PHE A 38 -2.94 3.56 -0.84
CA PHE A 38 -3.92 4.37 -1.57
C PHE A 38 -4.53 3.62 -2.75
N SER A 39 -5.76 3.98 -3.08
CA SER A 39 -6.41 3.56 -4.32
C SER A 39 -7.05 4.75 -5.04
N SER A 40 -7.07 4.68 -6.36
CA SER A 40 -7.72 5.67 -7.21
C SER A 40 -8.18 5.06 -8.51
N ASP A 41 -8.96 5.82 -9.28
CA ASP A 41 -9.22 5.48 -10.68
C ASP A 41 -7.91 5.44 -11.50
N SER A 42 -7.94 4.72 -12.62
CA SER A 42 -6.76 4.52 -13.49
C SER A 42 -6.23 5.82 -14.10
N ASP A 43 -7.12 6.77 -14.40
CA ASP A 43 -6.78 8.00 -15.10
C ASP A 43 -5.96 8.97 -14.22
N ASN A 44 -6.18 8.92 -12.91
CA ASN A 44 -5.55 9.79 -11.94
C ASN A 44 -4.44 9.10 -11.13
N PHE A 45 -4.27 7.79 -11.24
CA PHE A 45 -3.33 7.00 -10.45
C PHE A 45 -1.89 7.54 -10.50
N SER A 46 -1.36 7.78 -11.70
CA SER A 46 0.01 8.30 -11.87
C SER A 46 0.20 9.66 -11.21
N PHE A 47 -0.81 10.53 -11.27
CA PHE A 47 -0.76 11.83 -10.60
C PHE A 47 -0.67 11.66 -9.08
N TYR A 48 -1.58 10.89 -8.47
CA TYR A 48 -1.59 10.67 -7.03
C TYR A 48 -0.32 9.97 -6.55
N SER A 49 0.13 8.94 -7.26
CA SER A 49 1.37 8.25 -6.95
C SER A 49 2.55 9.22 -6.90
N THR A 50 2.72 10.04 -7.93
CA THR A 50 3.82 11.02 -8.00
C THR A 50 3.78 12.03 -6.87
N ILE A 51 2.61 12.59 -6.60
CA ILE A 51 2.44 13.63 -5.57
C ILE A 51 2.67 13.04 -4.17
N LEU A 52 2.09 11.87 -3.86
CA LEU A 52 2.26 11.23 -2.56
C LEU A 52 3.73 10.88 -2.28
N HIS A 53 4.46 10.33 -3.26
CA HIS A 53 5.88 10.05 -3.11
C HIS A 53 6.73 11.32 -2.90
N ASN A 54 6.39 12.40 -3.58
CA ASN A 54 7.08 13.69 -3.39
C ASN A 54 6.81 14.31 -2.03
N LEU A 55 5.58 14.20 -1.52
CA LEU A 55 5.18 14.77 -0.23
C LEU A 55 5.67 13.94 0.97
N PHE A 56 5.76 12.62 0.81
CA PHE A 56 6.05 11.67 1.90
C PHE A 56 7.20 10.72 1.53
N SER A 57 8.34 11.28 1.14
CA SER A 57 9.49 10.51 0.66
C SER A 57 10.07 9.51 1.67
N SER A 58 9.78 9.66 2.95
CA SER A 58 10.18 8.72 4.02
C SER A 58 9.15 7.62 4.31
N ALA A 59 7.93 7.73 3.77
CA ALA A 59 6.88 6.73 3.96
C ALA A 59 7.02 5.57 2.98
N GLN A 60 6.61 4.38 3.42
CA GLN A 60 6.33 3.29 2.48
C GLN A 60 4.97 3.56 1.83
N ILE A 61 4.93 3.62 0.51
CA ILE A 61 3.71 3.98 -0.24
C ILE A 61 3.39 2.87 -1.22
N ILE A 62 2.20 2.30 -1.09
CA ILE A 62 1.67 1.28 -1.99
C ILE A 62 0.35 1.79 -2.54
N GLY A 63 0.19 1.74 -3.85
CA GLY A 63 -1.02 2.17 -4.52
C GLY A 63 -1.59 1.11 -5.47
N SER A 64 -2.90 1.13 -5.65
CA SER A 64 -3.61 0.31 -6.63
C SER A 64 -4.64 1.15 -7.38
N THR A 65 -4.94 0.73 -8.60
CA THR A 65 -6.13 1.21 -9.28
C THR A 65 -7.36 0.43 -8.80
N SER A 66 -8.48 1.10 -8.67
CA SER A 66 -9.73 0.48 -8.26
C SER A 66 -10.91 1.10 -9.00
N TYR A 67 -11.96 0.31 -9.22
CA TYR A 67 -13.23 0.82 -9.71
C TYR A 67 -14.07 1.48 -8.63
N VAL A 68 -13.87 1.08 -7.37
CA VAL A 68 -14.57 1.64 -6.23
C VAL A 68 -13.53 1.92 -5.15
N MET A 69 -13.46 3.16 -4.72
CA MET A 69 -12.71 3.58 -3.55
C MET A 69 -13.61 3.52 -2.34
N PHE A 70 -13.10 3.05 -1.23
CA PHE A 70 -13.84 2.96 0.02
C PHE A 70 -12.96 3.28 1.22
N CYS A 71 -13.60 3.74 2.28
CA CYS A 71 -13.01 3.94 3.59
C CYS A 71 -14.10 3.75 4.67
N ASP A 72 -13.76 4.02 5.93
CA ASP A 72 -14.70 3.91 7.05
C ASP A 72 -15.96 4.80 6.87
N ASP A 73 -15.84 5.91 6.14
CA ASP A 73 -16.91 6.88 5.95
C ASP A 73 -17.80 6.61 4.72
N GLY A 74 -17.46 5.62 3.88
CA GLY A 74 -18.25 5.27 2.71
C GLY A 74 -17.46 4.81 1.50
N ASN A 75 -18.05 4.93 0.32
CA ASN A 75 -17.43 4.58 -0.95
C ASN A 75 -17.75 5.60 -2.06
N ASP A 76 -16.90 5.64 -3.09
CA ASP A 76 -17.11 6.41 -4.32
C ASP A 76 -16.47 5.68 -5.52
N TYR A 77 -16.90 6.01 -6.74
CA TYR A 77 -16.36 5.47 -7.98
C TYR A 77 -15.23 6.33 -8.59
N SER A 78 -14.92 7.45 -7.97
CA SER A 78 -13.88 8.38 -8.42
C SER A 78 -13.15 8.99 -7.25
N GLY A 79 -11.93 9.47 -7.48
CA GLY A 79 -11.17 10.21 -6.47
C GLY A 79 -9.99 9.44 -5.89
N LEU A 80 -9.78 9.62 -4.60
CA LEU A 80 -8.62 9.09 -3.89
C LEU A 80 -9.04 8.54 -2.52
N SER A 81 -8.82 7.26 -2.30
CA SER A 81 -8.91 6.65 -0.96
C SER A 81 -7.50 6.44 -0.41
N VAL A 82 -7.26 6.86 0.82
CA VAL A 82 -5.95 6.74 1.48
C VAL A 82 -6.13 6.17 2.87
N PHE A 83 -5.35 5.13 3.17
CA PHE A 83 -5.17 4.62 4.52
C PHE A 83 -3.76 4.98 5.00
N CYS A 84 -3.66 5.62 6.16
CA CYS A 84 -2.41 6.07 6.75
C CYS A 84 -2.14 5.36 8.08
N VAL A 85 -0.87 4.98 8.29
CA VAL A 85 -0.34 4.60 9.60
C VAL A 85 0.79 5.57 9.95
N THR A 86 0.75 6.16 11.15
CA THR A 86 1.65 7.24 11.54
C THR A 86 2.66 6.86 12.61
N GLU A 87 2.42 5.76 13.34
CA GLU A 87 3.32 5.29 14.40
C GLU A 87 3.03 3.86 14.83
N GLY A 88 4.01 3.25 15.49
CA GLY A 88 3.87 1.92 16.10
C GLY A 88 4.04 0.77 15.11
N VAL A 89 4.49 1.06 13.90
CA VAL A 89 4.79 0.05 12.88
C VAL A 89 6.16 0.33 12.24
N GLU A 90 6.86 -0.72 11.92
CA GLU A 90 7.98 -0.73 11.00
C GLU A 90 7.48 -1.30 9.67
N CYS A 91 7.81 -0.67 8.56
CA CYS A 91 7.32 -1.05 7.25
C CYS A 91 8.46 -1.17 6.24
N THR A 92 8.34 -2.15 5.38
CA THR A 92 9.14 -2.29 4.17
C THR A 92 8.24 -2.60 3.00
N SER A 93 8.67 -2.28 1.81
CA SER A 93 7.92 -2.59 0.59
C SER A 93 8.82 -3.10 -0.52
N GLY A 94 8.26 -3.84 -1.44
CA GLY A 94 8.94 -4.34 -2.63
C GLY A 94 7.98 -4.41 -3.82
N VAL A 95 8.54 -4.31 -5.02
CA VAL A 95 7.79 -4.45 -6.27
C VAL A 95 8.29 -5.67 -7.03
N ILE A 96 7.34 -6.52 -7.40
CA ILE A 96 7.60 -7.74 -8.16
C ILE A 96 7.04 -7.56 -9.58
N LEU A 97 7.93 -7.44 -10.56
CA LEU A 97 7.57 -7.28 -11.97
C LEU A 97 7.74 -8.60 -12.73
N ASN A 98 6.71 -9.00 -13.49
CA ASN A 98 6.76 -10.19 -14.36
C ASN A 98 7.12 -11.48 -13.61
N ILE A 99 6.44 -11.76 -12.51
CA ILE A 99 6.70 -12.89 -11.62
C ILE A 99 6.80 -14.23 -12.39
N GLN A 100 5.96 -14.44 -13.41
CA GLN A 100 5.95 -15.66 -14.23
C GLN A 100 7.26 -15.90 -14.97
N ARG A 101 8.04 -14.85 -15.29
CA ARG A 101 9.29 -14.98 -16.06
C ARG A 101 10.49 -15.29 -15.20
N ASN A 102 10.48 -14.90 -13.93
CA ASN A 102 11.67 -15.03 -13.09
C ASN A 102 11.35 -15.17 -11.59
N PRO A 103 10.73 -16.29 -11.17
CA PRO A 103 10.30 -16.48 -9.79
C PRO A 103 11.44 -16.44 -8.77
N MET A 104 12.66 -16.86 -9.16
CA MET A 104 13.83 -16.80 -8.25
C MET A 104 14.25 -15.38 -7.87
N LYS A 105 14.06 -14.43 -8.78
CA LYS A 105 14.34 -13.02 -8.50
C LYS A 105 13.38 -12.46 -7.44
N PHE A 106 12.17 -12.98 -7.41
CA PHE A 106 11.14 -12.54 -6.45
C PHE A 106 11.36 -13.10 -5.05
N LYS A 107 11.89 -14.32 -4.93
CA LYS A 107 12.33 -14.85 -3.65
C LYS A 107 13.28 -13.88 -2.96
N LYS A 108 14.21 -13.32 -3.73
CA LYS A 108 15.16 -12.35 -3.20
C LYS A 108 14.46 -11.06 -2.75
N VAL A 109 13.51 -10.51 -3.51
CA VAL A 109 12.76 -9.30 -3.13
C VAL A 109 12.03 -9.53 -1.81
N ILE A 110 11.34 -10.67 -1.65
CA ILE A 110 10.63 -11.02 -0.43
C ILE A 110 11.61 -11.20 0.73
N GLN A 111 12.71 -11.93 0.50
CA GLN A 111 13.73 -12.17 1.52
C GLN A 111 14.36 -10.85 2.00
N ASP A 112 14.78 -9.99 1.08
CA ASP A 112 15.39 -8.70 1.39
C ASP A 112 14.40 -7.81 2.18
N ALA A 113 13.11 -7.83 1.82
CA ALA A 113 12.06 -7.11 2.55
C ALA A 113 11.92 -7.64 3.99
N VAL A 114 11.81 -8.95 4.17
CA VAL A 114 11.68 -9.57 5.50
C VAL A 114 12.95 -9.35 6.34
N ASP A 115 14.12 -9.45 5.74
CA ASP A 115 15.40 -9.28 6.46
C ASP A 115 15.66 -7.82 6.87
N SER A 116 15.02 -6.87 6.22
CA SER A 116 15.11 -5.45 6.60
C SER A 116 14.29 -5.10 7.86
N LEU A 117 13.36 -5.95 8.27
CA LEU A 117 12.57 -5.73 9.49
C LEU A 117 13.36 -6.12 10.75
N SER A 118 13.33 -5.26 11.76
CA SER A 118 13.96 -5.51 13.05
C SER A 118 13.24 -6.57 13.88
N GLU A 119 11.92 -6.67 13.74
CA GLU A 119 11.05 -7.60 14.44
C GLU A 119 10.19 -8.37 13.42
N LYS A 120 10.18 -9.70 13.51
CA LYS A 120 9.47 -10.58 12.56
C LYS A 120 8.24 -11.28 13.17
N THR A 121 8.08 -11.28 14.50
CA THR A 121 7.04 -12.05 15.19
C THR A 121 5.71 -11.37 15.07
N ASN A 122 5.39 -10.23 15.02
CA ASN A 122 4.08 -9.56 14.89
C ASN A 122 3.94 -8.87 13.52
N THR A 123 4.35 -9.56 12.48
CA THR A 123 4.40 -9.02 11.12
C THR A 123 3.23 -9.55 10.29
N CYS A 124 2.69 -8.72 9.43
CA CYS A 124 1.79 -9.14 8.35
C CYS A 124 2.29 -8.57 7.02
N CYS A 125 1.97 -9.26 5.94
CA CYS A 125 2.24 -8.80 4.58
C CYS A 125 0.93 -8.33 3.96
N PHE A 126 0.98 -7.19 3.28
CA PHE A 126 -0.10 -6.72 2.43
C PHE A 126 0.36 -6.76 0.98
N GLU A 127 -0.39 -7.48 0.16
CA GLU A 127 -0.10 -7.69 -1.25
C GLU A 127 -1.17 -7.03 -2.13
N VAL A 128 -0.73 -6.47 -3.24
CA VAL A 128 -1.62 -6.02 -4.32
C VAL A 128 -1.12 -6.63 -5.62
N THR A 129 -1.94 -7.49 -6.22
CA THR A 129 -1.63 -8.13 -7.49
C THR A 129 -2.42 -7.52 -8.65
N THR A 130 -1.93 -7.76 -9.86
CA THR A 130 -2.69 -7.43 -11.08
C THR A 130 -3.72 -8.52 -11.35
N ALA A 131 -5.00 -8.20 -11.22
CA ALA A 131 -6.13 -9.14 -11.28
C ALA A 131 -6.21 -10.06 -12.52
N PHE A 132 -5.50 -9.79 -13.59
CA PHE A 132 -5.56 -10.56 -14.84
C PHE A 132 -4.28 -11.34 -15.13
N SER A 133 -3.39 -11.49 -14.15
CA SER A 133 -2.09 -12.10 -14.38
C SER A 133 -2.06 -13.62 -14.14
N ASN A 134 -3.10 -14.19 -13.51
CA ASN A 134 -3.13 -15.57 -13.02
C ASN A 134 -1.86 -15.94 -12.25
N SER A 135 -1.39 -15.03 -11.40
CA SER A 135 -0.11 -15.14 -10.69
C SER A 135 -0.28 -15.37 -9.20
N GLU A 136 -1.50 -15.38 -8.71
CA GLU A 136 -1.82 -15.44 -7.29
C GLU A 136 -1.22 -16.70 -6.63
N GLU A 137 -1.39 -17.88 -7.22
CA GLU A 137 -0.81 -19.12 -6.72
C GLU A 137 0.72 -19.06 -6.71
N LEU A 138 1.33 -18.51 -7.77
CA LEU A 138 2.78 -18.39 -7.87
C LEU A 138 3.34 -17.41 -6.83
N VAL A 139 2.59 -16.35 -6.52
CA VAL A 139 2.92 -15.40 -5.45
C VAL A 139 2.88 -16.11 -4.09
N LEU A 140 1.78 -16.81 -3.79
CA LEU A 140 1.63 -17.57 -2.54
C LEU A 140 2.73 -18.61 -2.37
N ASP A 141 3.00 -19.43 -3.39
CA ASP A 141 4.08 -20.42 -3.39
C ASP A 141 5.45 -19.78 -3.15
N THR A 142 5.66 -18.60 -3.75
CA THR A 142 6.92 -17.87 -3.59
C THR A 142 7.07 -17.36 -2.16
N PHE A 143 6.02 -16.78 -1.58
CA PHE A 143 6.00 -16.37 -0.19
C PHE A 143 6.23 -17.56 0.76
N GLU A 144 5.50 -18.66 0.58
CA GLU A 144 5.66 -19.85 1.40
C GLU A 144 7.09 -20.41 1.32
N SER A 145 7.70 -20.41 0.14
CA SER A 145 9.06 -20.88 -0.07
C SER A 145 10.13 -20.03 0.64
N VAL A 146 9.86 -18.75 0.86
CA VAL A 146 10.78 -17.82 1.54
C VAL A 146 10.53 -17.80 3.04
N LEU A 147 9.28 -17.72 3.45
CA LEU A 147 8.90 -17.58 4.86
C LEU A 147 8.94 -18.92 5.61
N GLY A 148 8.76 -20.02 4.91
CA GLY A 148 8.79 -21.37 5.46
C GLY A 148 7.77 -21.53 6.59
N LYS A 149 8.25 -22.04 7.74
CA LYS A 149 7.42 -22.22 8.94
C LYS A 149 7.18 -20.93 9.74
N ASN A 150 7.85 -19.86 9.39
CA ASN A 150 7.62 -18.54 9.98
C ASN A 150 6.41 -17.91 9.27
N TYR A 151 5.24 -18.32 9.73
CA TYR A 151 3.98 -17.83 9.13
C TYR A 151 3.84 -16.34 9.35
N ILE A 152 3.98 -15.58 8.27
CA ILE A 152 3.58 -14.17 8.22
C ILE A 152 2.22 -14.14 7.52
N PRO A 153 1.13 -13.68 8.17
CA PRO A 153 -0.17 -13.57 7.52
C PRO A 153 -0.06 -12.71 6.25
N LEU A 154 -0.54 -13.26 5.14
CA LEU A 154 -0.64 -12.55 3.87
C LEU A 154 -2.07 -12.07 3.68
N LEU A 155 -2.22 -10.77 3.47
CA LEU A 155 -3.48 -10.11 3.13
C LEU A 155 -3.32 -9.54 1.73
N GLY A 156 -4.20 -9.89 0.82
CA GLY A 156 -4.08 -9.44 -0.56
C GLY A 156 -5.38 -9.47 -1.36
N THR A 157 -5.35 -8.83 -2.52
CA THR A 157 -6.45 -8.81 -3.51
C THR A 157 -5.88 -9.12 -4.88
#